data_67e4ab07f2e12efc6228458c13026f10
#
_entry.id   67e4ab07f2e12efc6228458c13026f10
#
_cell.length_a   1.000
_cell.length_b   1.000
_cell.length_c   1.000
_cell.angle_alpha   90.00
_cell.angle_beta   90.00
_cell.angle_gamma   90.00
#
_symmetry.space_group_name_H-M   'P 1'
#
loop_
_entity.id
_entity.type
_entity.pdbx_description
1 polymer ?
#
loop_
_entity_poly.entity_id
_entity_poly.type
_entity_poly.pdbx_seq_one_letter_code
_entity_poly.pdbx_strand_id
1 'polypeptide(L)'
;MLFRSAEFDMPAKFVEMYQKGDFGRYLDKDGTMHVNFLTNNDITGGNSGSPVLNGKGELIGLAFDGNIEAMAGDVIFDKKLQRTIVVDIRYVLWCIDTYAGAKHVVDEMTIMQ
;
A
#
# COMPACT_ATOMS: atom_id res chain seq x y z
N MET A 1 1.57 -21.33 10.05
CA MET A 1 1.26 -20.40 8.96
C MET A 1 -0.22 -20.51 8.62
N LEU A 2 -0.93 -19.44 8.79
CA LEU A 2 -2.40 -19.39 8.78
C LEU A 2 -3.03 -19.32 7.37
N PHE A 3 -2.24 -19.23 6.31
CA PHE A 3 -2.73 -19.00 4.96
C PHE A 3 -2.71 -20.28 4.14
N ARG A 4 -3.68 -21.16 4.40
CA ARG A 4 -3.84 -22.42 3.65
C ARG A 4 -5.06 -22.47 2.75
N SER A 5 -5.82 -21.37 2.67
CA SER A 5 -6.90 -21.26 1.68
C SER A 5 -6.38 -20.65 0.40
N ALA A 6 -6.91 -21.07 -0.74
CA ALA A 6 -6.51 -20.54 -2.06
C ALA A 6 -6.65 -19.01 -2.15
N GLU A 7 -7.56 -18.44 -1.38
CA GLU A 7 -7.77 -16.98 -1.29
C GLU A 7 -6.55 -16.22 -0.76
N PHE A 8 -5.76 -16.85 0.11
CA PHE A 8 -4.60 -16.24 0.75
C PHE A 8 -3.27 -16.88 0.30
N ASP A 9 -3.30 -17.70 -0.74
CA ASP A 9 -2.07 -18.25 -1.30
C ASP A 9 -1.26 -17.15 -1.97
N MET A 10 0.01 -17.08 -1.61
CA MET A 10 0.96 -16.16 -2.24
C MET A 10 1.79 -16.91 -3.29
N PRO A 11 2.11 -16.25 -4.43
CA PRO A 11 3.03 -16.82 -5.41
C PRO A 11 4.35 -17.23 -4.76
N ALA A 12 4.88 -18.41 -5.13
CA ALA A 12 6.12 -18.93 -4.56
C ALA A 12 7.30 -17.95 -4.73
N LYS A 13 7.38 -17.28 -5.87
CA LYS A 13 8.38 -16.24 -6.14
C LYS A 13 8.29 -15.09 -5.13
N PHE A 14 7.08 -14.64 -4.80
CA PHE A 14 6.88 -13.58 -3.82
C PHE A 14 7.36 -14.01 -2.43
N VAL A 15 6.99 -15.20 -1.99
CA VAL A 15 7.41 -15.75 -0.69
C VAL A 15 8.93 -15.83 -0.60
N GLU A 16 9.58 -16.35 -1.64
CA GLU A 16 11.04 -16.45 -1.71
C GLU A 16 11.72 -15.07 -1.61
N MET A 17 11.23 -14.10 -2.36
CA MET A 17 11.80 -12.74 -2.36
C MET A 17 11.57 -12.04 -1.03
N TYR A 18 10.42 -12.23 -0.43
CA TYR A 18 10.11 -11.71 0.90
C TYR A 18 11.03 -12.31 1.98
N GLN A 19 11.27 -13.61 1.93
CA GLN A 19 12.16 -14.32 2.87
C GLN A 19 13.62 -13.89 2.72
N LYS A 20 14.07 -13.58 1.51
CA LYS A 20 15.41 -13.01 1.27
C LYS A 20 15.56 -11.62 1.87
N GLY A 21 14.46 -10.89 2.02
CA GLY A 21 14.46 -9.54 2.60
C GLY A 21 15.17 -8.50 1.74
N ASP A 22 15.30 -8.75 0.44
CA ASP A 22 15.91 -7.78 -0.50
C ASP A 22 14.87 -6.75 -0.95
N PHE A 23 14.68 -5.76 -0.11
CA PHE A 23 13.77 -4.64 -0.37
C PHE A 23 14.47 -3.38 -0.86
N GLY A 24 15.82 -3.38 -0.87
CA GLY A 24 16.64 -2.29 -1.40
C GLY A 24 16.29 -0.93 -0.80
N ARG A 25 16.12 0.05 -1.68
CA ARG A 25 15.80 1.44 -1.32
C ARG A 25 14.40 1.67 -0.78
N TYR A 26 13.56 0.65 -0.79
CA TYR A 26 12.14 0.76 -0.41
C TYR A 26 11.86 0.51 1.07
N LEU A 27 12.89 0.18 1.85
CA LEU A 27 12.79 0.09 3.30
C LEU A 27 12.59 1.47 3.93
N ASP A 28 11.84 1.50 5.02
CA ASP A 28 11.77 2.66 5.87
C ASP A 28 13.07 2.83 6.68
N LYS A 29 13.23 3.96 7.32
CA LYS A 29 14.40 4.30 8.15
C LYS A 29 14.64 3.31 9.28
N ASP A 30 13.59 2.65 9.75
CA ASP A 30 13.68 1.60 10.78
C ASP A 30 14.08 0.22 10.23
N GLY A 31 14.31 0.11 8.92
CA GLY A 31 14.69 -1.14 8.26
C GLY A 31 13.51 -2.07 7.96
N THR A 32 12.27 -1.58 8.06
CA THR A 32 11.08 -2.38 7.76
C THR A 32 10.46 -2.01 6.41
N MET A 33 9.80 -2.99 5.78
CA MET A 33 8.97 -2.79 4.60
C MET A 33 7.52 -2.60 5.03
N HIS A 34 7.02 -1.38 4.87
CA HIS A 34 5.60 -1.09 5.11
C HIS A 34 4.78 -1.45 3.87
N VAL A 35 3.76 -2.28 4.06
CA VAL A 35 2.85 -2.71 2.97
C VAL A 35 1.66 -1.78 2.86
N ASN A 36 1.10 -1.40 4.00
CA ASN A 36 -0.05 -0.49 4.05
C ASN A 36 -0.01 0.38 5.32
N PHE A 37 -0.85 1.39 5.31
CA PHE A 37 -1.08 2.24 6.48
C PHE A 37 -2.54 2.73 6.50
N LEU A 38 -2.94 3.29 7.61
CA LEU A 38 -4.29 3.81 7.82
C LEU A 38 -4.27 5.34 7.82
N THR A 39 -5.30 5.92 7.25
CA THR A 39 -5.55 7.36 7.32
C THR A 39 -6.97 7.63 7.83
N ASN A 40 -7.22 8.85 8.27
CA ASN A 40 -8.55 9.30 8.68
C ASN A 40 -9.30 10.06 7.58
N ASN A 41 -8.93 9.84 6.33
CA ASN A 41 -9.64 10.38 5.18
C ASN A 41 -11.01 9.73 5.02
N ASP A 42 -11.94 10.48 4.46
CA ASP A 42 -13.22 9.94 4.01
C ASP A 42 -13.07 9.32 2.63
N ILE A 43 -13.60 8.13 2.43
CA ILE A 43 -13.68 7.46 1.13
C ILE A 43 -15.04 6.82 0.93
N THR A 44 -15.39 6.62 -0.32
CA THR A 44 -16.60 5.91 -0.74
C THR A 44 -16.30 4.97 -1.90
N GLY A 45 -17.26 4.16 -2.28
CA GLY A 45 -17.12 3.27 -3.45
C GLY A 45 -16.71 4.05 -4.69
N GLY A 46 -15.74 3.52 -5.43
CA GLY A 46 -15.13 4.16 -6.58
C GLY A 46 -13.81 4.87 -6.30
N ASN A 47 -13.42 5.05 -5.04
CA ASN A 47 -12.14 5.65 -4.67
C ASN A 47 -10.95 4.67 -4.72
N SER A 48 -11.18 3.39 -4.97
CA SER A 48 -10.11 2.40 -5.08
C SER A 48 -9.09 2.79 -6.14
N GLY A 49 -7.81 2.83 -5.77
CA GLY A 49 -6.70 3.26 -6.62
C GLY A 49 -6.46 4.78 -6.64
N SER A 50 -7.25 5.56 -5.92
CA SER A 50 -7.02 7.00 -5.83
C SER A 50 -5.69 7.33 -5.15
N PRO A 51 -4.94 8.34 -5.64
CA PRO A 51 -3.68 8.74 -5.03
C PRO A 51 -3.90 9.36 -3.65
N VAL A 52 -3.05 8.98 -2.71
CA VAL A 52 -2.96 9.59 -1.38
C VAL A 52 -1.70 10.44 -1.32
N LEU A 53 -1.87 11.71 -1.03
CA LEU A 53 -0.79 12.69 -1.04
C LEU A 53 -0.49 13.19 0.37
N ASN A 54 0.77 13.51 0.64
CA ASN A 54 1.14 14.22 1.85
C ASN A 54 0.92 15.74 1.71
N GLY A 55 1.22 16.51 2.76
CA GLY A 55 1.06 17.96 2.76
C GLY A 55 1.95 18.72 1.77
N LYS A 56 2.92 18.05 1.16
CA LYS A 56 3.77 18.61 0.11
C LYS A 56 3.31 18.25 -1.30
N GLY A 57 2.21 17.49 -1.42
CA GLY A 57 1.70 17.00 -2.69
C GLY A 57 2.45 15.79 -3.25
N GLU A 58 3.25 15.13 -2.45
CA GLU A 58 3.97 13.93 -2.84
C GLU A 58 3.07 12.70 -2.68
N LEU A 59 3.12 11.78 -3.66
CA LEU A 59 2.37 10.53 -3.62
C LEU A 59 2.98 9.60 -2.57
N ILE A 60 2.18 9.24 -1.57
CA ILE A 60 2.59 8.37 -0.47
C ILE A 60 1.91 7.01 -0.47
N GLY A 61 0.84 6.86 -1.24
CA GLY A 61 0.14 5.60 -1.34
C GLY A 61 -1.08 5.66 -2.25
N LEU A 62 -1.77 4.53 -2.34
CA LEU A 62 -3.01 4.40 -3.10
C LEU A 62 -4.10 3.90 -2.17
N ALA A 63 -5.23 4.59 -2.13
CA ALA A 63 -6.39 4.17 -1.35
C ALA A 63 -6.98 2.90 -1.98
N PHE A 64 -7.34 1.90 -1.17
CA PHE A 64 -7.92 0.69 -1.72
C PHE A 64 -9.11 0.13 -0.93
N ASP A 65 -9.27 0.48 0.34
CA ASP A 65 -10.37 -0.05 1.14
C ASP A 65 -10.66 0.87 2.34
N GLY A 66 -11.71 0.55 3.07
CA GLY A 66 -12.06 1.17 4.34
C GLY A 66 -12.21 0.11 5.42
N ASN A 67 -12.08 0.50 6.69
CA ASN A 67 -12.43 -0.38 7.78
C ASN A 67 -13.97 -0.57 7.84
N ILE A 68 -14.43 -1.51 8.68
CA ILE A 68 -15.86 -1.83 8.74
C ILE A 68 -16.72 -0.60 9.10
N GLU A 69 -16.20 0.30 9.92
CA GLU A 69 -16.87 1.53 10.32
C GLU A 69 -17.03 2.51 9.16
N ALA A 70 -16.16 2.44 8.15
CA ALA A 70 -16.24 3.26 6.95
C ALA A 70 -17.45 2.93 6.08
N MET A 71 -18.05 1.76 6.23
CA MET A 71 -19.26 1.38 5.50
C MET A 71 -20.46 2.30 5.80
N ALA A 72 -20.47 2.93 6.97
CA ALA A 72 -21.48 3.92 7.35
C ALA A 72 -21.13 5.34 6.88
N GLY A 73 -19.93 5.56 6.34
CA GLY A 73 -19.39 6.87 5.95
C GLY A 73 -20.18 7.56 4.84
N ASP A 74 -20.87 6.80 3.99
CA ASP A 74 -21.74 7.35 2.94
C ASP A 74 -22.95 8.12 3.51
N VAL A 75 -23.27 7.89 4.78
CA VAL A 75 -24.40 8.54 5.48
C VAL A 75 -23.88 9.48 6.57
N ILE A 76 -22.97 9.00 7.42
CA ILE A 76 -22.39 9.76 8.53
C ILE A 76 -20.90 9.44 8.64
N PHE A 77 -20.05 10.45 8.42
CA PHE A 77 -18.61 10.31 8.59
C PHE A 77 -18.19 10.45 10.06
N ASP A 78 -17.61 9.40 10.62
CA ASP A 78 -17.06 9.40 11.98
C ASP A 78 -15.54 9.38 11.97
N LYS A 79 -14.93 10.54 12.22
CA LYS A 79 -13.47 10.71 12.23
C LYS A 79 -12.75 9.86 13.28
N LYS A 80 -13.45 9.41 14.32
CA LYS A 80 -12.84 8.63 15.41
C LYS A 80 -12.72 7.15 15.06
N LEU A 81 -13.67 6.63 14.29
CA LEU A 81 -13.81 5.21 14.02
C LEU A 81 -13.45 4.84 12.59
N GLN A 82 -13.78 5.69 11.63
CA GLN A 82 -13.55 5.42 10.21
C GLN A 82 -12.09 5.58 9.84
N ARG A 83 -11.57 4.60 9.08
CA ARG A 83 -10.21 4.61 8.55
C ARG A 83 -10.21 4.19 7.09
N THR A 84 -9.41 4.90 6.30
CA THR A 84 -9.05 4.50 4.94
C THR A 84 -7.82 3.63 5.00
N ILE A 85 -7.84 2.52 4.28
CA ILE A 85 -6.72 1.61 4.14
C ILE A 85 -5.99 1.97 2.85
N VAL A 86 -4.70 2.28 2.98
CA VAL A 86 -3.85 2.78 1.91
C VAL A 86 -2.69 1.82 1.72
N VAL A 87 -2.45 1.37 0.46
CA VAL A 87 -1.22 0.64 0.17
C VAL A 87 -0.05 1.62 0.12
N ASP A 88 1.04 1.29 0.80
CA ASP A 88 2.23 2.14 0.86
C ASP A 88 2.91 2.20 -0.50
N ILE A 89 3.25 3.39 -0.96
CA ILE A 89 3.88 3.57 -2.28
C ILE A 89 5.22 2.84 -2.38
N ARG A 90 5.95 2.69 -1.28
CA ARG A 90 7.22 1.94 -1.27
C ARG A 90 7.02 0.48 -1.63
N TYR A 91 5.97 -0.14 -1.11
CA TYR A 91 5.59 -1.51 -1.47
C TYR A 91 5.17 -1.63 -2.93
N VAL A 92 4.38 -0.69 -3.44
CA VAL A 92 4.00 -0.64 -4.86
C VAL A 92 5.23 -0.57 -5.77
N LEU A 93 6.16 0.34 -5.45
CA LEU A 93 7.39 0.51 -6.23
C LEU A 93 8.29 -0.73 -6.15
N TRP A 94 8.40 -1.35 -4.99
CA TRP A 94 9.14 -2.61 -4.84
C TRP A 94 8.54 -3.73 -5.71
N CYS A 95 7.22 -3.84 -5.73
CA CYS A 95 6.54 -4.81 -6.58
C CYS A 95 6.82 -4.58 -8.06
N ILE A 96 6.80 -3.33 -8.51
CA ILE A 96 7.07 -2.98 -9.91
C ILE A 96 8.54 -3.22 -10.26
N ASP A 97 9.46 -2.68 -9.48
CA ASP A 97 10.89 -2.73 -9.73
C ASP A 97 11.45 -4.15 -9.52
N THR A 98 11.31 -4.68 -8.32
CA THR A 98 12.03 -5.89 -7.90
C THR A 98 11.24 -7.15 -8.19
N TYR A 99 9.97 -7.21 -7.79
CA TYR A 99 9.16 -8.41 -7.98
C TYR A 99 8.82 -8.63 -9.46
N ALA A 100 8.33 -7.61 -10.14
CA ALA A 100 7.95 -7.71 -11.56
C ALA A 100 9.12 -7.48 -12.53
N GLY A 101 10.26 -6.99 -12.04
CA GLY A 101 11.42 -6.69 -12.87
C GLY A 101 11.22 -5.54 -13.85
N ALA A 102 10.28 -4.62 -13.56
CA ALA A 102 9.94 -3.49 -14.42
C ALA A 102 10.60 -2.17 -13.93
N LYS A 103 11.88 -2.24 -13.60
CA LYS A 103 12.67 -1.09 -13.11
C LYS A 103 12.56 0.14 -14.01
N HIS A 104 12.45 -0.06 -15.33
CA HIS A 104 12.32 1.03 -16.30
C HIS A 104 11.12 1.94 -16.04
N VAL A 105 10.03 1.41 -15.49
CA VAL A 105 8.85 2.20 -15.11
C VAL A 105 9.18 3.12 -13.93
N VAL A 106 9.89 2.59 -12.93
CA VAL A 106 10.31 3.35 -11.75
C VAL A 106 11.33 4.42 -12.12
N ASP A 107 12.23 4.12 -13.07
CA ASP A 107 13.26 5.05 -13.52
C ASP A 107 12.69 6.33 -14.19
N GLU A 108 11.45 6.28 -14.67
CA GLU A 108 10.75 7.45 -15.21
C GLU A 108 10.14 8.35 -14.13
N MET A 109 10.12 7.90 -12.88
CA MET A 109 9.53 8.61 -11.75
C MET A 109 10.57 9.43 -11.00
N THR A 110 10.15 10.58 -10.47
CA THR A 110 10.92 11.34 -9.49
C THR A 110 10.60 10.82 -8.10
N ILE A 111 11.55 10.14 -7.47
CA ILE A 111 11.37 9.55 -6.14
C ILE A 111 11.98 10.47 -5.09
N MET A 112 11.13 10.96 -4.19
CA MET A 112 11.54 11.77 -3.04
C MET A 112 11.92 10.85 -1.88
N GLN A 113 13.07 11.06 -1.31
CA GLN A 113 13.58 10.26 -0.19
C GLN A 113 13.78 11.09 1.06
#